data_2e9d0d0f0bf111ec4b07d7dc4a14fe5f
#
_entry.id   2e9d0d0f0bf111ec4b07d7dc4a14fe5f
#
_cell.length_a   1.000
_cell.length_b   1.000
_cell.length_c   1.000
_cell.angle_alpha   90.00
_cell.angle_beta   90.00
_cell.angle_gamma   90.00
#
_symmetry.space_group_name_H-M   'P 1'
#
loop_
_entity.id
_entity.type
_entity.pdbx_description
1 polymer ?
#
loop_
_entity_poly.entity_id
_entity_poly.type
_entity_poly.pdbx_seq_one_letter_code
_entity_poly.pdbx_strand_id
1 'polypeptide(L)'
;VLVTPTVHGNLLVGPNAQPVAGDDTACTADGLAFVAATARRSVPGIRFGESIRNFAGVRANVDTGDFVIGEADGAPGFIDLAGMKSPGLSSAPAVAKEVTKILAAHNDLPEPKTDYKDGRTRVRFKELPPEQKAELIAKNPAYGRVICRCETITEGEILDALQSEIPAVSIDGVKRRCNAGMGRCQGGFCGPRVLELISKTLGIDPLDVLQDKAGTNVLLCETKTGRAVSYTHLRAHETCADL
;
A
#
# COMPACT_ATOMS: atom_id res chain seq x y z
N VAL A 1 -7.71 16.29 -14.74
CA VAL A 1 -7.74 16.24 -13.26
C VAL A 1 -9.17 15.91 -12.84
N LEU A 2 -9.31 14.89 -11.99
CA LEU A 2 -10.57 14.45 -11.40
C LEU A 2 -10.66 14.97 -9.95
N VAL A 3 -11.88 15.14 -9.47
CA VAL A 3 -12.20 15.34 -8.06
C VAL A 3 -13.20 14.27 -7.68
N THR A 4 -12.75 13.26 -6.95
CA THR A 4 -13.53 12.05 -6.68
C THR A 4 -13.66 11.84 -5.18
N PRO A 5 -14.87 11.73 -4.63
CA PRO A 5 -15.06 11.32 -3.23
C PRO A 5 -14.65 9.86 -3.06
N THR A 6 -14.04 9.56 -1.93
CA THR A 6 -13.72 8.19 -1.53
C THR A 6 -14.80 7.61 -0.63
N VAL A 7 -14.84 6.29 -0.51
CA VAL A 7 -15.77 5.59 0.39
C VAL A 7 -15.53 5.92 1.87
N HIS A 8 -14.42 6.55 2.21
CA HIS A 8 -14.08 6.97 3.58
C HIS A 8 -14.35 8.46 3.85
N GLY A 9 -15.02 9.17 2.92
CA GLY A 9 -15.37 10.57 3.09
C GLY A 9 -14.26 11.59 2.79
N ASN A 10 -13.14 11.13 2.21
CA ASN A 10 -12.06 12.01 1.72
C ASN A 10 -12.28 12.36 0.24
N LEU A 11 -11.49 13.32 -0.26
CA LEU A 11 -11.41 13.62 -1.69
C LEU A 11 -10.08 13.15 -2.25
N LEU A 12 -10.12 12.46 -3.37
CA LEU A 12 -8.97 12.20 -4.23
C LEU A 12 -8.97 13.23 -5.36
N VAL A 13 -7.90 14.01 -5.46
CA VAL A 13 -7.77 15.09 -6.45
C VAL A 13 -6.56 14.85 -7.33
N GLY A 14 -6.77 14.70 -8.61
CA GLY A 14 -5.72 14.37 -9.59
C GLY A 14 -6.22 13.37 -10.63
N PRO A 15 -5.32 12.69 -11.33
CA PRO A 15 -3.89 13.00 -11.45
C PRO A 15 -3.61 14.09 -12.49
N ASN A 16 -2.37 14.56 -12.55
CA ASN A 16 -1.75 14.98 -13.79
C ASN A 16 -1.14 13.74 -14.48
N ALA A 17 -0.67 13.89 -15.71
CA ALA A 17 0.05 12.84 -16.43
C ALA A 17 1.19 13.51 -17.19
N GLN A 18 2.42 13.17 -16.84
CA GLN A 18 3.63 13.71 -17.45
C GLN A 18 4.57 12.56 -17.80
N PRO A 19 5.22 12.59 -18.98
CA PRO A 19 6.30 11.66 -19.27
C PRO A 19 7.43 11.83 -18.26
N VAL A 20 7.92 10.71 -17.72
CA VAL A 20 9.06 10.68 -16.81
C VAL A 20 10.05 9.63 -17.27
N ALA A 21 11.32 9.80 -16.92
CA ALA A 21 12.35 8.81 -17.19
C ALA A 21 12.35 7.75 -16.08
N GLY A 22 12.42 6.48 -16.47
CA GLY A 22 12.55 5.38 -15.54
C GLY A 22 11.34 5.21 -14.61
N ASP A 23 11.61 5.05 -13.33
CA ASP A 23 10.63 4.76 -12.27
C ASP A 23 10.44 5.96 -11.30
N ASP A 24 10.66 7.18 -11.76
CA ASP A 24 10.50 8.39 -10.94
C ASP A 24 9.06 8.57 -10.47
N THR A 25 8.85 8.50 -9.16
CA THR A 25 7.58 8.70 -8.49
C THR A 25 7.54 9.98 -7.64
N ALA A 26 8.45 10.92 -7.91
CA ALA A 26 8.48 12.19 -7.19
C ALA A 26 7.25 13.05 -7.51
N CYS A 27 6.67 13.66 -6.47
CA CYS A 27 5.67 14.71 -6.63
C CYS A 27 6.37 16.05 -6.80
N THR A 28 6.24 16.66 -7.99
CA THR A 28 6.85 17.97 -8.27
C THR A 28 5.93 19.12 -7.83
N ALA A 29 6.51 20.25 -7.46
CA ALA A 29 5.75 21.46 -7.09
C ALA A 29 4.85 21.93 -8.24
N ASP A 30 5.37 21.94 -9.46
CA ASP A 30 4.62 22.33 -10.67
C ASP A 30 3.45 21.38 -10.95
N GLY A 31 3.67 20.06 -10.80
CA GLY A 31 2.61 19.06 -10.95
C GLY A 31 1.48 19.26 -9.94
N LEU A 32 1.80 19.52 -8.68
CA LEU A 32 0.83 19.80 -7.63
C LEU A 32 0.09 21.14 -7.88
N ALA A 33 0.79 22.18 -8.30
CA ALA A 33 0.20 23.47 -8.68
C ALA A 33 -0.78 23.34 -9.85
N PHE A 34 -0.40 22.57 -10.88
CA PHE A 34 -1.26 22.27 -12.02
C PHE A 34 -2.54 21.53 -11.59
N VAL A 35 -2.41 20.50 -10.75
CA VAL A 35 -3.56 19.74 -10.21
C VAL A 35 -4.49 20.67 -9.44
N ALA A 36 -3.94 21.51 -8.55
CA ALA A 36 -4.72 22.43 -7.73
C ALA A 36 -5.47 23.48 -8.59
N ALA A 37 -4.80 24.10 -9.54
CA ALA A 37 -5.39 25.09 -10.44
C ALA A 37 -6.51 24.48 -11.29
N THR A 38 -6.27 23.28 -11.85
CA THR A 38 -7.23 22.59 -12.71
C THR A 38 -8.46 22.12 -11.92
N ALA A 39 -8.26 21.55 -10.75
CA ALA A 39 -9.35 21.05 -9.90
C ALA A 39 -10.29 22.18 -9.43
N ARG A 40 -9.75 23.36 -9.09
CA ARG A 40 -10.53 24.53 -8.71
C ARG A 40 -11.45 25.06 -9.80
N ARG A 41 -11.18 24.74 -11.06
CA ARG A 41 -12.09 25.09 -12.17
C ARG A 41 -13.43 24.35 -12.07
N SER A 42 -13.40 23.11 -11.57
CA SER A 42 -14.59 22.27 -11.38
C SER A 42 -15.18 22.41 -9.97
N VAL A 43 -14.32 22.51 -8.95
CA VAL A 43 -14.72 22.60 -7.54
C VAL A 43 -13.91 23.71 -6.86
N PRO A 44 -14.34 24.99 -6.93
CA PRO A 44 -13.59 26.14 -6.40
C PRO A 44 -13.28 26.06 -4.91
N GLY A 45 -14.14 25.42 -4.13
CA GLY A 45 -14.06 25.34 -2.66
C GLY A 45 -13.07 24.33 -2.09
N ILE A 46 -12.26 23.65 -2.92
CA ILE A 46 -11.27 22.69 -2.42
C ILE A 46 -10.21 23.37 -1.57
N ARG A 47 -10.04 22.90 -0.35
CA ARG A 47 -9.04 23.36 0.62
C ARG A 47 -7.80 22.51 0.59
N PHE A 48 -6.84 22.81 -0.30
CA PHE A 48 -5.60 22.02 -0.45
C PHE A 48 -4.69 22.07 0.80
N GLY A 49 -4.86 23.05 1.69
CA GLY A 49 -4.19 23.07 2.99
C GLY A 49 -4.58 21.92 3.93
N GLU A 50 -5.67 21.21 3.63
CA GLU A 50 -6.12 20.02 4.37
C GLU A 50 -5.64 18.70 3.72
N SER A 51 -4.71 18.76 2.77
CA SER A 51 -4.15 17.56 2.12
C SER A 51 -3.51 16.65 3.17
N ILE A 52 -3.92 15.39 3.14
CA ILE A 52 -3.38 14.35 4.02
C ILE A 52 -2.07 13.79 3.44
N ARG A 53 -2.04 13.62 2.13
CA ARG A 53 -0.91 13.02 1.42
C ARG A 53 -0.92 13.39 -0.06
N ASN A 54 0.28 13.58 -0.61
CA ASN A 54 0.53 13.61 -2.04
C ASN A 54 1.26 12.33 -2.45
N PHE A 55 0.97 11.80 -3.62
CA PHE A 55 1.64 10.63 -4.15
C PHE A 55 1.61 10.64 -5.68
N ALA A 56 2.58 9.99 -6.27
CA ALA A 56 2.67 9.73 -7.70
C ALA A 56 2.99 8.26 -7.93
N GLY A 57 2.76 7.80 -9.14
CA GLY A 57 3.09 6.44 -9.57
C GLY A 57 3.43 6.44 -11.05
N VAL A 58 4.23 5.48 -11.47
CA VAL A 58 4.56 5.28 -12.88
C VAL A 58 3.49 4.43 -13.55
N ARG A 59 3.05 4.88 -14.70
CA ARG A 59 2.15 4.13 -15.57
C ARG A 59 2.92 3.70 -16.81
N ALA A 60 3.06 2.39 -17.00
CA ALA A 60 3.61 1.85 -18.23
C ALA A 60 2.71 2.21 -19.44
N ASN A 61 3.34 2.63 -20.50
CA ASN A 61 2.69 2.95 -21.76
C ASN A 61 3.30 2.10 -22.87
N VAL A 62 2.53 1.85 -23.93
CA VAL A 62 2.97 1.16 -25.15
C VAL A 62 2.89 2.10 -26.34
N ASP A 63 3.73 1.88 -27.35
CA ASP A 63 3.81 2.75 -28.52
C ASP A 63 2.55 2.70 -29.38
N THR A 64 1.81 1.58 -29.36
CA THR A 64 0.55 1.41 -30.08
C THR A 64 -0.58 2.30 -29.57
N GLY A 65 -0.50 2.79 -28.32
CA GLY A 65 -1.53 3.60 -27.69
C GLY A 65 -2.79 2.84 -27.27
N ASP A 66 -2.93 1.57 -27.64
CA ASP A 66 -4.07 0.69 -27.33
C ASP A 66 -3.62 -0.56 -26.57
N PHE A 67 -4.57 -1.42 -26.16
CA PHE A 67 -4.31 -2.67 -25.48
C PHE A 67 -3.55 -3.63 -26.39
N VAL A 68 -2.52 -4.24 -25.84
CA VAL A 68 -1.85 -5.39 -26.44
C VAL A 68 -2.34 -6.63 -25.70
N ILE A 69 -3.04 -7.52 -26.37
CA ILE A 69 -3.58 -8.77 -25.82
C ILE A 69 -3.35 -9.86 -26.85
N GLY A 70 -2.44 -10.79 -26.59
CA GLY A 70 -2.13 -11.86 -27.52
C GLY A 70 -0.80 -12.52 -27.26
N GLU A 71 -0.47 -13.51 -28.06
CA GLU A 71 0.87 -14.11 -28.02
C GLU A 71 1.92 -13.14 -28.55
N ALA A 72 3.06 -13.13 -27.86
CA ALA A 72 4.20 -12.34 -28.29
C ALA A 72 4.88 -12.97 -29.51
N ASP A 73 5.28 -12.13 -30.47
CA ASP A 73 5.97 -12.57 -31.68
C ASP A 73 7.25 -13.35 -31.34
N GLY A 74 7.38 -14.55 -31.88
CA GLY A 74 8.55 -15.41 -31.68
C GLY A 74 8.63 -16.12 -30.31
N ALA A 75 7.60 -16.00 -29.47
CA ALA A 75 7.55 -16.65 -28.16
C ALA A 75 6.20 -17.39 -27.97
N PRO A 76 5.99 -18.54 -28.64
CA PRO A 76 4.76 -19.31 -28.50
C PRO A 76 4.46 -19.67 -27.04
N GLY A 77 3.21 -19.49 -26.61
CA GLY A 77 2.77 -19.71 -25.22
C GLY A 77 3.03 -18.52 -24.28
N PHE A 78 3.74 -17.50 -24.71
CA PHE A 78 3.89 -16.26 -23.95
C PHE A 78 2.78 -15.28 -24.34
N ILE A 79 1.81 -15.07 -23.46
CA ILE A 79 0.68 -14.15 -23.69
C ILE A 79 1.01 -12.81 -23.07
N ASP A 80 1.10 -11.78 -23.92
CA ASP A 80 1.35 -10.41 -23.51
C ASP A 80 0.05 -9.68 -23.22
N LEU A 81 0.00 -8.97 -22.07
CA LEU A 81 -1.12 -8.18 -21.61
C LEU A 81 -0.60 -6.78 -21.22
N ALA A 82 -0.46 -5.91 -22.18
CA ALA A 82 0.16 -4.61 -21.99
C ALA A 82 -0.73 -3.43 -22.44
N GLY A 83 -0.34 -2.21 -22.08
CA GLY A 83 -0.98 -0.98 -22.55
C GLY A 83 -2.34 -0.65 -21.94
N MET A 84 -2.84 -1.39 -20.99
CA MET A 84 -4.20 -1.23 -20.46
C MET A 84 -4.40 0.04 -19.63
N LYS A 85 -3.34 0.65 -19.13
CA LYS A 85 -3.39 1.94 -18.39
C LYS A 85 -4.46 1.94 -17.26
N SER A 86 -5.22 3.06 -17.13
CA SER A 86 -6.29 3.21 -16.12
C SER A 86 -7.41 2.17 -16.21
N PRO A 87 -7.88 1.76 -17.41
CA PRO A 87 -8.95 0.77 -17.54
C PRO A 87 -8.56 -0.66 -17.16
N GLY A 88 -7.28 -0.95 -16.88
CA GLY A 88 -6.80 -2.33 -16.66
C GLY A 88 -7.60 -3.10 -15.62
N LEU A 89 -7.88 -2.50 -14.47
CA LEU A 89 -8.65 -3.17 -13.42
C LEU A 89 -10.11 -3.44 -13.84
N SER A 90 -10.77 -2.47 -14.46
CA SER A 90 -12.17 -2.61 -14.90
C SER A 90 -12.32 -3.54 -16.12
N SER A 91 -11.31 -3.60 -16.99
CA SER A 91 -11.29 -4.50 -18.16
C SER A 91 -10.81 -5.92 -17.84
N ALA A 92 -10.17 -6.14 -16.68
CA ALA A 92 -9.58 -7.43 -16.32
C ALA A 92 -10.49 -8.66 -16.52
N PRO A 93 -11.79 -8.63 -16.17
CA PRO A 93 -12.66 -9.79 -16.40
C PRO A 93 -12.87 -10.11 -17.90
N ALA A 94 -12.93 -9.07 -18.76
CA ALA A 94 -13.06 -9.28 -20.20
C ALA A 94 -11.73 -9.77 -20.80
N VAL A 95 -10.61 -9.19 -20.39
CA VAL A 95 -9.27 -9.61 -20.80
C VAL A 95 -9.00 -11.07 -20.39
N ALA A 96 -9.37 -11.46 -19.16
CA ALA A 96 -9.22 -12.84 -18.71
C ALA A 96 -10.00 -13.83 -19.60
N LYS A 97 -11.19 -13.48 -20.07
CA LYS A 97 -11.96 -14.31 -21.02
C LYS A 97 -11.23 -14.44 -22.36
N GLU A 98 -10.61 -13.36 -22.83
CA GLU A 98 -9.86 -13.40 -24.10
C GLU A 98 -8.61 -14.28 -23.97
N VAL A 99 -7.85 -14.14 -22.88
CA VAL A 99 -6.72 -15.02 -22.58
C VAL A 99 -7.14 -16.48 -22.50
N THR A 100 -8.28 -16.76 -21.86
CA THR A 100 -8.80 -18.13 -21.79
C THR A 100 -9.10 -18.71 -23.17
N LYS A 101 -9.58 -17.91 -24.14
CA LYS A 101 -9.81 -18.36 -25.51
C LYS A 101 -8.48 -18.67 -26.23
N ILE A 102 -7.46 -17.82 -26.04
CA ILE A 102 -6.13 -18.05 -26.60
C ILE A 102 -5.56 -19.37 -26.09
N LEU A 103 -5.59 -19.62 -24.77
CA LEU A 103 -5.14 -20.87 -24.16
C LEU A 103 -5.93 -22.07 -24.67
N ALA A 104 -7.26 -21.95 -24.80
CA ALA A 104 -8.11 -23.02 -25.33
C ALA A 104 -7.74 -23.39 -26.78
N ALA A 105 -7.33 -22.42 -27.58
CA ALA A 105 -6.90 -22.68 -28.95
C ALA A 105 -5.61 -23.50 -29.04
N HIS A 106 -4.76 -23.45 -28.01
CA HIS A 106 -3.55 -24.27 -27.87
C HIS A 106 -3.77 -25.60 -27.12
N ASN A 107 -5.01 -25.92 -26.71
CA ASN A 107 -5.34 -27.03 -25.82
C ASN A 107 -4.63 -27.03 -24.46
N ASP A 108 -4.26 -25.84 -23.97
CA ASP A 108 -3.49 -25.66 -22.73
C ASP A 108 -4.37 -25.38 -21.50
N LEU A 109 -5.69 -25.55 -21.61
CA LEU A 109 -6.58 -25.38 -20.47
C LEU A 109 -6.49 -26.60 -19.56
N PRO A 110 -6.13 -26.44 -18.29
CA PRO A 110 -6.16 -27.52 -17.32
C PRO A 110 -7.62 -27.92 -17.03
N GLU A 111 -7.79 -29.17 -16.57
CA GLU A 111 -9.09 -29.63 -16.08
C GLU A 111 -9.57 -28.73 -14.93
N PRO A 112 -10.87 -28.39 -14.87
CA PRO A 112 -11.44 -27.59 -13.80
C PRO A 112 -11.19 -28.21 -12.43
N LYS A 113 -10.72 -27.41 -11.47
CA LYS A 113 -10.54 -27.85 -10.09
C LYS A 113 -11.89 -28.14 -9.45
N THR A 114 -12.02 -29.29 -8.81
CA THR A 114 -13.24 -29.70 -8.10
C THR A 114 -13.40 -29.01 -6.73
N ASP A 115 -12.29 -28.55 -6.15
CA ASP A 115 -12.20 -27.90 -4.83
C ASP A 115 -11.81 -26.42 -4.92
N TYR A 116 -12.12 -25.77 -6.05
CA TYR A 116 -11.78 -24.37 -6.27
C TYR A 116 -12.38 -23.46 -5.21
N LYS A 117 -11.53 -22.67 -4.54
CA LYS A 117 -11.94 -21.64 -3.58
C LYS A 117 -11.91 -20.28 -4.28
N ASP A 118 -13.09 -19.70 -4.48
CA ASP A 118 -13.30 -18.48 -5.26
C ASP A 118 -12.82 -17.20 -4.59
N GLY A 119 -12.37 -17.22 -3.38
CA GLY A 119 -11.96 -15.96 -2.75
C GLY A 119 -11.31 -16.12 -1.39
N ARG A 120 -10.67 -15.03 -0.99
CA ARG A 120 -10.11 -14.87 0.35
C ARG A 120 -11.13 -14.14 1.22
N THR A 121 -11.50 -14.73 2.33
CA THR A 121 -12.30 -14.06 3.34
C THR A 121 -11.40 -13.17 4.18
N ARG A 122 -11.56 -11.85 4.05
CA ARG A 122 -10.88 -10.89 4.91
C ARG A 122 -11.82 -10.43 6.02
N VAL A 123 -11.36 -10.51 7.25
CA VAL A 123 -12.07 -9.91 8.36
C VAL A 123 -11.92 -8.39 8.30
N ARG A 124 -13.05 -7.67 8.35
CA ARG A 124 -13.10 -6.21 8.51
C ARG A 124 -13.76 -5.91 9.84
N PHE A 125 -12.98 -5.94 10.90
CA PHE A 125 -13.47 -5.89 12.27
C PHE A 125 -14.42 -4.70 12.52
N LYS A 126 -14.10 -3.52 11.99
CA LYS A 126 -14.94 -2.31 12.17
C LYS A 126 -16.35 -2.44 11.62
N GLU A 127 -16.53 -3.28 10.59
CA GLU A 127 -17.80 -3.46 9.87
C GLU A 127 -18.69 -4.53 10.50
N LEU A 128 -18.14 -5.34 11.42
CA LEU A 128 -18.89 -6.41 12.08
C LEU A 128 -19.89 -5.87 13.10
N PRO A 129 -21.05 -6.55 13.27
CA PRO A 129 -21.97 -6.32 14.38
C PRO A 129 -21.31 -6.58 15.74
N PRO A 130 -21.82 -5.99 16.85
CA PRO A 130 -21.22 -6.15 18.19
C PRO A 130 -21.08 -7.61 18.65
N GLU A 131 -22.07 -8.46 18.36
CA GLU A 131 -22.09 -9.87 18.73
C GLU A 131 -20.94 -10.63 18.04
N GLN A 132 -20.77 -10.41 16.73
CA GLN A 132 -19.69 -11.03 15.95
C GLN A 132 -18.32 -10.51 16.38
N LYS A 133 -18.20 -9.24 16.77
CA LYS A 133 -16.97 -8.70 17.37
C LYS A 133 -16.63 -9.42 18.66
N ALA A 134 -17.61 -9.61 19.55
CA ALA A 134 -17.42 -10.31 20.81
C ALA A 134 -16.99 -11.77 20.61
N GLU A 135 -17.65 -12.50 19.71
CA GLU A 135 -17.28 -13.87 19.35
C GLU A 135 -15.86 -13.95 18.78
N LEU A 136 -15.51 -13.04 17.90
CA LEU A 136 -14.19 -13.00 17.26
C LEU A 136 -13.08 -12.72 18.29
N ILE A 137 -13.32 -11.77 19.23
CA ILE A 137 -12.39 -11.47 20.32
C ILE A 137 -12.25 -12.68 21.28
N ALA A 138 -13.34 -13.37 21.55
CA ALA A 138 -13.30 -14.59 22.39
C ALA A 138 -12.46 -15.71 21.74
N LYS A 139 -12.53 -15.86 20.42
CA LYS A 139 -11.73 -16.81 19.64
C LYS A 139 -10.27 -16.39 19.54
N ASN A 140 -10.00 -15.11 19.32
CA ASN A 140 -8.66 -14.56 19.17
C ASN A 140 -8.58 -13.16 19.81
N PRO A 141 -7.99 -13.04 21.04
CA PRO A 141 -7.89 -11.78 21.76
C PRO A 141 -7.17 -10.65 21.02
N ALA A 142 -6.36 -10.96 19.98
CA ALA A 142 -5.70 -9.96 19.15
C ALA A 142 -6.68 -9.03 18.43
N TYR A 143 -7.89 -9.50 18.14
CA TYR A 143 -8.95 -8.66 17.57
C TYR A 143 -9.53 -7.65 18.57
N GLY A 144 -9.28 -7.82 19.86
CA GLY A 144 -9.66 -6.84 20.89
C GLY A 144 -8.69 -5.67 21.03
N ARG A 145 -7.53 -5.70 20.38
CA ARG A 145 -6.50 -4.66 20.48
C ARG A 145 -6.47 -3.81 19.20
N VAL A 146 -6.98 -2.57 19.26
CA VAL A 146 -6.95 -1.62 18.14
C VAL A 146 -5.56 -1.00 18.04
N ILE A 147 -4.87 -1.22 16.94
CA ILE A 147 -3.54 -0.70 16.63
C ILE A 147 -3.66 0.60 15.83
N CYS A 148 -4.40 0.60 14.73
CA CYS A 148 -4.64 1.81 13.93
C CYS A 148 -5.96 2.45 14.33
N ARG A 149 -5.91 3.55 15.10
CA ARG A 149 -7.12 4.24 15.59
C ARG A 149 -7.88 4.98 14.51
N CYS A 150 -7.18 5.54 13.51
CA CYS A 150 -7.83 6.28 12.41
C CYS A 150 -8.73 5.39 11.56
N GLU A 151 -8.29 4.15 11.31
CA GLU A 151 -8.98 3.17 10.47
C GLU A 151 -9.66 2.07 11.29
N THR A 152 -9.50 2.07 12.62
CA THR A 152 -10.01 1.04 13.53
C THR A 152 -9.54 -0.36 13.12
N ILE A 153 -8.23 -0.50 12.86
CA ILE A 153 -7.62 -1.79 12.51
C ILE A 153 -7.03 -2.43 13.77
N THR A 154 -7.39 -3.68 13.97
CA THR A 154 -6.96 -4.48 15.12
C THR A 154 -5.63 -5.18 14.89
N GLU A 155 -5.00 -5.62 15.95
CA GLU A 155 -3.81 -6.48 15.90
C GLU A 155 -4.10 -7.79 15.16
N GLY A 156 -5.29 -8.38 15.38
CA GLY A 156 -5.72 -9.59 14.67
C GLY A 156 -5.71 -9.43 13.16
N GLU A 157 -6.26 -8.32 12.62
CA GLU A 157 -6.25 -8.04 11.17
C GLU A 157 -4.83 -7.85 10.62
N ILE A 158 -3.91 -7.27 11.41
CA ILE A 158 -2.50 -7.13 11.03
C ILE A 158 -1.82 -8.49 11.02
N LEU A 159 -2.04 -9.32 12.03
CA LEU A 159 -1.48 -10.67 12.09
C LEU A 159 -1.98 -11.54 10.95
N ASP A 160 -3.26 -11.46 10.59
CA ASP A 160 -3.80 -12.16 9.42
C ASP A 160 -3.08 -11.75 8.12
N ALA A 161 -2.76 -10.45 7.98
CA ALA A 161 -2.02 -9.96 6.82
C ALA A 161 -0.56 -10.47 6.79
N LEU A 162 0.06 -10.64 7.95
CA LEU A 162 1.43 -11.15 8.09
C LEU A 162 1.52 -12.68 7.93
N GLN A 163 0.44 -13.41 8.25
CA GLN A 163 0.38 -14.87 8.24
C GLN A 163 -0.38 -15.44 7.03
N SER A 164 -0.81 -14.59 6.10
CA SER A 164 -1.50 -15.02 4.88
C SER A 164 -0.57 -15.83 3.96
N GLU A 165 -1.14 -16.58 3.01
CA GLU A 165 -0.38 -17.35 2.01
C GLU A 165 0.64 -16.51 1.23
N ILE A 166 0.32 -15.23 1.00
CA ILE A 166 1.25 -14.23 0.47
C ILE A 166 1.41 -13.16 1.56
N PRO A 167 2.34 -13.34 2.51
CA PRO A 167 2.44 -12.49 3.69
C PRO A 167 2.85 -11.05 3.34
N ALA A 168 2.41 -10.12 4.18
CA ALA A 168 2.96 -8.78 4.17
C ALA A 168 4.36 -8.82 4.82
N VAL A 169 5.36 -8.26 4.15
CA VAL A 169 6.76 -8.24 4.64
C VAL A 169 7.26 -6.82 4.92
N SER A 170 6.41 -5.81 4.79
CA SER A 170 6.75 -4.39 4.97
C SER A 170 5.57 -3.60 5.55
N ILE A 171 5.84 -2.40 6.03
CA ILE A 171 4.80 -1.49 6.56
C ILE A 171 3.72 -1.24 5.50
N ASP A 172 4.13 -0.88 4.29
CA ASP A 172 3.19 -0.64 3.19
C ASP A 172 2.53 -1.94 2.69
N GLY A 173 3.20 -3.09 2.85
CA GLY A 173 2.60 -4.40 2.62
C GLY A 173 1.41 -4.65 3.55
N VAL A 174 1.54 -4.35 4.83
CA VAL A 174 0.44 -4.40 5.81
C VAL A 174 -0.64 -3.38 5.46
N LYS A 175 -0.25 -2.14 5.19
CA LYS A 175 -1.17 -1.06 4.80
C LYS A 175 -2.05 -1.44 3.61
N ARG A 176 -1.46 -2.01 2.55
CA ARG A 176 -2.20 -2.45 1.35
C ARG A 176 -3.18 -3.60 1.63
N ARG A 177 -2.93 -4.42 2.66
CA ARG A 177 -3.79 -5.56 3.00
C ARG A 177 -4.89 -5.22 4.00
N CYS A 178 -4.60 -4.46 5.04
CA CYS A 178 -5.58 -4.19 6.11
C CYS A 178 -5.87 -2.71 6.37
N ASN A 179 -5.32 -1.78 5.57
CA ASN A 179 -5.48 -0.32 5.68
C ASN A 179 -4.85 0.30 6.95
N ALA A 180 -4.07 -0.43 7.74
CA ALA A 180 -3.31 0.16 8.84
C ALA A 180 -2.36 1.23 8.30
N GLY A 181 -2.45 2.47 8.80
CA GLY A 181 -1.66 3.60 8.30
C GLY A 181 -2.27 4.39 7.15
N MET A 182 -3.46 4.02 6.64
CA MET A 182 -4.15 4.75 5.57
C MET A 182 -4.91 5.99 6.05
N GLY A 183 -5.18 6.10 7.34
CA GLY A 183 -5.93 7.21 7.90
C GLY A 183 -5.14 8.52 7.90
N ARG A 184 -5.78 9.59 8.39
CA ARG A 184 -5.26 10.97 8.34
C ARG A 184 -3.87 11.18 8.96
N CYS A 185 -3.46 10.34 9.93
CA CYS A 185 -2.13 10.44 10.54
C CYS A 185 -1.03 9.72 9.73
N GLN A 186 -1.38 9.01 8.65
CA GLN A 186 -0.46 8.31 7.73
C GLN A 186 0.59 7.45 8.45
N GLY A 187 0.15 6.67 9.43
CA GLY A 187 1.02 5.76 10.19
C GLY A 187 1.72 6.38 11.40
N GLY A 188 1.57 7.70 11.65
CA GLY A 188 2.27 8.40 12.72
C GLY A 188 2.09 7.81 14.11
N PHE A 189 0.94 7.18 14.40
CA PHE A 189 0.69 6.49 15.67
C PHE A 189 0.86 4.97 15.58
N CYS A 190 0.37 4.36 14.50
CA CYS A 190 0.38 2.90 14.40
C CYS A 190 1.70 2.33 13.82
N GLY A 191 2.48 3.14 13.11
CA GLY A 191 3.71 2.69 12.45
C GLY A 191 4.67 1.92 13.35
N PRO A 192 5.07 2.45 14.53
CA PRO A 192 5.95 1.75 15.45
C PRO A 192 5.39 0.39 15.92
N ARG A 193 4.08 0.30 16.14
CA ARG A 193 3.43 -0.96 16.55
C ARG A 193 3.34 -1.94 15.39
N VAL A 194 3.09 -1.48 14.17
CA VAL A 194 3.10 -2.32 12.95
C VAL A 194 4.51 -2.86 12.73
N LEU A 195 5.55 -2.03 12.87
CA LEU A 195 6.95 -2.46 12.79
C LEU A 195 7.25 -3.58 13.80
N GLU A 196 6.87 -3.38 15.06
CA GLU A 196 7.05 -4.37 16.13
C GLU A 196 6.35 -5.70 15.80
N LEU A 197 5.12 -5.64 15.29
CA LEU A 197 4.37 -6.84 14.89
C LEU A 197 5.03 -7.57 13.72
N ILE A 198 5.51 -6.83 12.71
CA ILE A 198 6.26 -7.39 11.58
C ILE A 198 7.51 -8.11 12.10
N SER A 199 8.35 -7.40 12.88
CA SER A 199 9.59 -7.94 13.45
C SER A 199 9.33 -9.22 14.25
N LYS A 200 8.37 -9.19 15.17
CA LYS A 200 8.04 -10.36 16.02
C LYS A 200 7.45 -11.53 15.24
N THR A 201 6.55 -11.25 14.29
CA THR A 201 5.83 -12.32 13.56
C THR A 201 6.72 -13.00 12.55
N LEU A 202 7.58 -12.23 11.87
CA LEU A 202 8.49 -12.74 10.84
C LEU A 202 9.85 -13.15 11.40
N GLY A 203 10.15 -12.82 12.66
CA GLY A 203 11.44 -13.13 13.29
C GLY A 203 12.64 -12.38 12.69
N ILE A 204 12.40 -11.13 12.20
CA ILE A 204 13.46 -10.28 11.62
C ILE A 204 13.84 -9.15 12.57
N ASP A 205 15.08 -8.66 12.45
CA ASP A 205 15.53 -7.52 13.25
C ASP A 205 14.66 -6.28 12.94
N PRO A 206 14.27 -5.46 13.94
CA PRO A 206 13.57 -4.20 13.70
C PRO A 206 14.27 -3.27 12.71
N LEU A 207 15.62 -3.30 12.62
CA LEU A 207 16.42 -2.54 11.66
C LEU A 207 16.22 -3.02 10.22
N ASP A 208 15.82 -4.27 10.01
CA ASP A 208 15.59 -4.87 8.70
C ASP A 208 14.15 -4.67 8.20
N VAL A 209 13.26 -4.11 9.03
CA VAL A 209 11.89 -3.84 8.61
C VAL A 209 11.87 -2.70 7.60
N LEU A 210 11.30 -2.98 6.43
CA LEU A 210 11.19 -2.04 5.33
C LEU A 210 9.88 -1.25 5.39
N GLN A 211 9.92 0.00 4.94
CA GLN A 211 8.70 0.76 4.65
C GLN A 211 7.94 0.12 3.49
N ASP A 212 8.62 -0.18 2.39
CA ASP A 212 8.03 -0.79 1.19
C ASP A 212 9.00 -1.75 0.47
N LYS A 213 10.00 -1.26 -0.23
CA LYS A 213 10.97 -2.00 -1.05
C LYS A 213 12.38 -1.95 -0.48
N ALA A 214 13.29 -2.71 -1.04
CA ALA A 214 14.70 -2.71 -0.64
C ALA A 214 15.28 -1.28 -0.56
N GLY A 215 16.05 -1.01 0.48
CA GLY A 215 16.62 0.31 0.76
C GLY A 215 15.69 1.31 1.45
N THR A 216 14.46 0.91 1.80
CA THR A 216 13.52 1.77 2.55
C THR A 216 13.39 1.34 4.02
N ASN A 217 14.49 1.09 4.68
CA ASN A 217 14.51 0.73 6.10
C ASN A 217 13.85 1.82 6.94
N VAL A 218 12.95 1.41 7.85
CA VAL A 218 12.24 2.36 8.73
C VAL A 218 13.17 2.91 9.80
N LEU A 219 14.05 2.06 10.31
CA LEU A 219 15.08 2.41 11.28
C LEU A 219 16.45 2.29 10.61
N LEU A 220 17.33 3.27 10.83
CA LEU A 220 18.67 3.27 10.25
C LEU A 220 19.72 2.66 11.19
N CYS A 221 19.58 2.89 12.49
CA CYS A 221 20.47 2.39 13.52
C CYS A 221 19.86 2.57 14.90
N GLU A 222 20.47 1.97 15.91
CA GLU A 222 20.18 2.28 17.31
C GLU A 222 20.68 3.68 17.68
N THR A 223 19.84 4.47 18.35
CA THR A 223 20.20 5.84 18.75
C THR A 223 21.00 5.92 20.03
N LYS A 224 20.96 4.89 20.86
CA LYS A 224 21.66 4.82 22.15
C LYS A 224 22.69 3.67 22.14
N THR A 225 23.74 3.81 21.34
CA THR A 225 24.91 2.97 21.51
C THR A 225 25.71 3.49 22.72
N GLY A 226 26.29 2.60 23.54
CA GLY A 226 27.02 2.99 24.76
C GLY A 226 28.12 4.05 24.55
N ARG A 227 28.64 4.19 23.32
CA ARG A 227 29.57 5.24 22.93
C ARG A 227 28.91 6.62 22.74
N ALA A 228 27.70 6.68 22.23
CA ALA A 228 27.01 7.95 21.98
C ALA A 228 26.52 8.60 23.27
N VAL A 229 26.09 7.81 24.27
CA VAL A 229 25.61 8.31 25.55
C VAL A 229 26.74 8.86 26.41
N SER A 230 27.92 8.21 26.43
CA SER A 230 29.06 8.72 27.20
C SER A 230 29.61 10.02 26.62
N TYR A 231 29.55 10.21 25.30
CA TYR A 231 30.09 11.43 24.65
C TYR A 231 29.15 12.63 24.80
N THR A 232 27.85 12.45 24.72
CA THR A 232 26.87 13.55 24.94
C THR A 232 26.81 13.98 26.41
N HIS A 233 27.02 13.07 27.35
CA HIS A 233 27.04 13.40 28.78
C HIS A 233 28.28 14.21 29.16
N LEU A 234 29.45 13.90 28.61
CA LEU A 234 30.67 14.68 28.86
C LEU A 234 30.59 16.10 28.33
N ARG A 235 30.04 16.31 27.12
CA ARG A 235 29.85 17.66 26.56
C ARG A 235 28.78 18.50 27.27
N ALA A 236 27.73 17.87 27.80
CA ALA A 236 26.70 18.60 28.56
C ALA A 236 27.23 19.14 29.90
N HIS A 237 28.24 18.48 30.50
CA HIS A 237 28.89 18.95 31.71
C HIS A 237 29.94 20.07 31.46
N GLU A 238 30.62 20.07 30.32
CA GLU A 238 31.59 21.09 29.96
C GLU A 238 30.97 22.45 29.69
N THR A 239 29.76 22.49 29.11
CA THR A 239 29.02 23.76 28.83
C THR A 239 28.42 24.40 30.07
N CYS A 240 28.30 23.71 31.21
CA CYS A 240 27.84 24.28 32.47
C CYS A 240 28.99 24.77 33.36
N ALA A 241 30.25 24.48 33.02
CA ALA A 241 31.41 24.93 33.82
C ALA A 241 32.01 26.24 33.35
N ASP A 242 31.62 26.75 32.19
CA ASP A 242 32.11 28.00 31.58
C ASP A 242 31.10 29.17 31.69
N LEU A 243 30.08 29.05 32.56
CA LEU A 243 29.12 30.09 32.95
C LEU A 243 29.25 30.40 34.43
#